data_0c83ad3d23fc3dae4f18a01ff14efe65
#
_entry.id   0c83ad3d23fc3dae4f18a01ff14efe65
#
_cell.length_a   1.000
_cell.length_b   1.000
_cell.length_c   1.000
_cell.angle_alpha   90.00
_cell.angle_beta   90.00
_cell.angle_gamma   90.00
#
_symmetry.space_group_name_H-M   'P 1'
#
loop_
_entity.id
_entity.type
_entity.pdbx_description
1 polymer ?
#
loop_
_entity_poly.entity_id
_entity_poly.type
_entity_poly.pdbx_seq_one_letter_code
_entity_poly.pdbx_strand_id
1 'polypeptide(L)'
;MRILLITAAAIGFTAIAAPSAFAQDTSTDSSTSFRGIRVEGNVGGDRFQSQGVHNDKFGYGATIGFDGVIGKKIVVGPEGSYWRANDWTENCTATGGGGDICHKSFEEWGAAVRVGYLVTPNFLVFGKGGYVNNEQRKRFDAPAGQTGYYDHFRSDGYQLGGGLEYTLTGAESKLPVYVGTQYVYSQYSDHTSRQRVMGTIGFRFK
;
A
#
# COMPACT_ATOMS: atom_id res chain seq x y z
N MET A 1 -5.87 32.92 -32.35
CA MET A 1 -6.59 32.97 -31.07
C MET A 1 -7.54 31.77 -31.05
N ARG A 2 -7.06 30.64 -30.48
CA ARG A 2 -7.85 29.40 -30.34
C ARG A 2 -8.11 29.19 -28.86
N ILE A 3 -9.36 29.31 -28.47
CA ILE A 3 -9.87 29.11 -27.11
C ILE A 3 -10.01 27.59 -26.93
N LEU A 4 -9.19 26.99 -26.04
CA LEU A 4 -9.35 25.61 -25.58
C LEU A 4 -10.35 25.61 -24.43
N LEU A 5 -11.52 25.06 -24.64
CA LEU A 5 -12.49 24.75 -23.59
C LEU A 5 -12.00 23.53 -22.83
N ILE A 6 -11.60 23.71 -21.57
CA ILE A 6 -11.32 22.62 -20.62
C ILE A 6 -12.66 22.25 -19.98
N THR A 7 -13.24 21.14 -20.39
CA THR A 7 -14.37 20.50 -19.71
C THR A 7 -13.86 19.79 -18.47
N ALA A 8 -14.13 20.34 -17.30
CA ALA A 8 -13.93 19.68 -16.03
C ALA A 8 -14.99 18.57 -15.88
N ALA A 9 -14.57 17.31 -15.96
CA ALA A 9 -15.41 16.17 -15.63
C ALA A 9 -15.49 16.09 -14.08
N ALA A 10 -16.61 16.54 -13.52
CA ALA A 10 -16.97 16.30 -12.15
C ALA A 10 -17.30 14.81 -11.99
N ILE A 11 -16.39 14.02 -11.42
CA ILE A 11 -16.67 12.65 -11.00
C ILE A 11 -17.51 12.75 -9.74
N GLY A 12 -18.82 12.64 -9.90
CA GLY A 12 -19.76 12.53 -8.79
C GLY A 12 -19.48 11.22 -8.03
N PHE A 13 -19.03 11.34 -6.80
CA PHE A 13 -19.08 10.26 -5.83
C PHE A 13 -20.55 9.97 -5.52
N THR A 14 -21.16 9.07 -6.28
CA THR A 14 -22.41 8.44 -5.85
C THR A 14 -22.01 7.56 -4.66
N ALA A 15 -22.41 7.98 -3.47
CA ALA A 15 -22.44 7.12 -2.30
C ALA A 15 -23.31 5.92 -2.67
N ILE A 16 -22.68 4.81 -3.00
CA ILE A 16 -23.37 3.53 -3.10
C ILE A 16 -23.78 3.23 -1.66
N ALA A 17 -25.03 3.50 -1.34
CA ALA A 17 -25.67 2.97 -0.16
C ALA A 17 -25.55 1.44 -0.31
N ALA A 18 -24.57 0.85 0.37
CA ALA A 18 -24.45 -0.58 0.46
C ALA A 18 -25.75 -1.08 1.05
N PRO A 19 -26.49 -1.98 0.37
CA PRO A 19 -27.64 -2.58 0.98
C PRO A 19 -27.15 -3.26 2.27
N SER A 20 -27.79 -2.99 3.37
CA SER A 20 -27.60 -3.62 4.68
C SER A 20 -28.04 -5.10 4.67
N ALA A 21 -27.76 -5.77 3.60
CA ALA A 21 -27.98 -7.19 3.35
C ALA A 21 -26.70 -8.04 3.56
N PHE A 22 -25.79 -7.57 4.44
CA PHE A 22 -24.97 -8.57 5.12
C PHE A 22 -25.84 -9.12 6.23
N ALA A 23 -26.68 -10.05 5.80
CA ALA A 23 -27.59 -10.81 6.62
C ALA A 23 -26.88 -11.21 7.91
N GLN A 24 -27.56 -10.93 9.00
CA GLN A 24 -27.48 -11.71 10.21
C GLN A 24 -27.56 -13.19 9.86
N ASP A 25 -26.42 -13.78 9.53
CA ASP A 25 -26.28 -15.22 9.66
C ASP A 25 -26.09 -15.47 11.16
N THR A 26 -27.20 -15.67 11.85
CA THR A 26 -27.27 -16.19 13.21
C THR A 26 -26.85 -17.66 13.21
N SER A 27 -25.70 -17.97 12.69
CA SER A 27 -25.01 -19.20 12.99
C SER A 27 -23.99 -18.93 14.10
N THR A 28 -24.43 -19.17 15.31
CA THR A 28 -23.68 -19.42 16.52
C THR A 28 -22.66 -20.53 16.24
N ASP A 29 -21.61 -20.25 15.45
CA ASP A 29 -20.38 -21.03 15.51
C ASP A 29 -19.26 -20.39 14.72
N SER A 30 -18.13 -20.26 15.42
CA SER A 30 -16.83 -19.72 15.00
C SER A 30 -16.66 -18.20 15.15
N SER A 31 -16.40 -17.78 16.38
CA SER A 31 -15.66 -16.54 16.67
C SER A 31 -14.27 -16.63 16.03
N THR A 32 -14.16 -16.32 14.74
CA THR A 32 -12.84 -16.25 14.11
C THR A 32 -12.13 -14.98 14.58
N SER A 33 -10.84 -15.10 14.90
CA SER A 33 -9.98 -13.94 15.24
C SER A 33 -9.80 -12.95 14.09
N PHE A 34 -10.32 -13.29 12.90
CA PHE A 34 -10.05 -12.58 11.64
C PHE A 34 -11.19 -11.66 11.17
N ARG A 35 -12.20 -11.39 11.99
CA ARG A 35 -13.29 -10.46 11.64
C ARG A 35 -13.15 -9.16 12.44
N GLY A 36 -13.36 -8.01 11.78
CA GLY A 36 -13.43 -6.70 12.42
C GLY A 36 -12.48 -5.66 11.84
N ILE A 37 -12.38 -4.52 12.52
CA ILE A 37 -11.47 -3.44 12.16
C ILE A 37 -10.04 -3.85 12.53
N ARG A 38 -9.12 -3.67 11.60
CA ARG A 38 -7.71 -4.03 11.72
C ARG A 38 -6.84 -2.77 11.71
N VAL A 39 -5.89 -2.70 12.63
CA VAL A 39 -4.85 -1.66 12.66
C VAL A 39 -3.49 -2.35 12.76
N GLU A 40 -2.57 -1.98 11.89
CA GLU A 40 -1.25 -2.58 11.77
C GLU A 40 -0.13 -1.54 11.78
N GLY A 41 0.97 -1.89 12.43
CA GLY A 41 2.28 -1.29 12.20
C GLY A 41 3.13 -2.19 11.31
N ASN A 42 3.81 -1.60 10.33
CA ASN A 42 4.64 -2.30 9.35
C ASN A 42 6.06 -1.76 9.37
N VAL A 43 7.06 -2.64 9.32
CA VAL A 43 8.47 -2.28 9.20
C VAL A 43 9.19 -3.24 8.26
N GLY A 44 10.17 -2.76 7.50
CA GLY A 44 10.88 -3.67 6.59
C GLY A 44 11.78 -3.00 5.58
N GLY A 45 12.24 -3.81 4.62
CA GLY A 45 13.04 -3.36 3.48
C GLY A 45 12.19 -2.71 2.40
N ASP A 46 12.69 -1.63 1.85
CA ASP A 46 12.10 -0.83 0.77
C ASP A 46 13.13 -0.70 -0.35
N ARG A 47 12.77 -1.18 -1.53
CA ARG A 47 13.55 -1.02 -2.76
C ARG A 47 12.78 -0.14 -3.73
N PHE A 48 13.29 1.05 -3.98
CA PHE A 48 12.78 1.94 -5.01
C PHE A 48 13.65 1.84 -6.25
N GLN A 49 13.02 1.66 -7.41
CA GLN A 49 13.68 1.53 -8.70
C GLN A 49 13.20 2.62 -9.65
N SER A 50 14.16 3.31 -10.26
CA SER A 50 13.93 4.30 -11.32
C SER A 50 15.08 4.25 -12.33
N GLN A 51 14.79 4.41 -13.62
CA GLN A 51 15.80 4.47 -14.71
C GLN A 51 16.83 3.32 -14.70
N GLY A 52 16.41 2.11 -14.32
CA GLY A 52 17.30 0.95 -14.24
C GLY A 52 18.20 0.89 -13.00
N VAL A 53 18.17 1.90 -12.16
CA VAL A 53 18.92 1.97 -10.88
C VAL A 53 17.96 1.73 -9.71
N HIS A 54 18.44 1.07 -8.67
CA HIS A 54 17.67 0.86 -7.45
C HIS A 54 18.42 1.33 -6.21
N ASN A 55 17.67 1.67 -5.17
CA ASN A 55 18.18 2.00 -3.86
C ASN A 55 17.38 1.26 -2.80
N ASP A 56 18.08 0.63 -1.87
CA ASP A 56 17.50 -0.17 -0.80
C ASP A 56 17.57 0.61 0.52
N LYS A 57 16.44 0.76 1.19
CA LYS A 57 16.31 1.46 2.46
C LYS A 57 15.45 0.65 3.43
N PHE A 58 15.54 1.01 4.68
CA PHE A 58 14.58 0.56 5.69
C PHE A 58 13.38 1.51 5.69
N GLY A 59 12.19 0.95 5.82
CA GLY A 59 10.96 1.72 5.85
C GLY A 59 10.02 1.27 6.95
N TYR A 60 9.02 2.11 7.20
CA TYR A 60 7.96 1.86 8.16
C TYR A 60 6.63 2.45 7.67
N GLY A 61 5.56 1.93 8.21
CA GLY A 61 4.24 2.35 7.81
C GLY A 61 3.13 1.84 8.73
N ALA A 62 1.92 2.18 8.37
CA ALA A 62 0.72 1.74 9.06
C ALA A 62 -0.35 1.33 8.05
N THR A 63 -1.21 0.42 8.46
CA THR A 63 -2.37 -0.01 7.67
C THR A 63 -3.60 -0.03 8.57
N ILE A 64 -4.70 0.47 8.05
CA ILE A 64 -6.03 0.30 8.64
C ILE A 64 -6.91 -0.44 7.63
N GLY A 65 -7.67 -1.41 8.10
CA GLY A 65 -8.56 -2.19 7.24
C GLY A 65 -9.76 -2.73 7.99
N PHE A 66 -10.65 -3.33 7.23
CA PHE A 66 -11.78 -4.07 7.77
C PHE A 66 -11.78 -5.46 7.14
N ASP A 67 -11.87 -6.49 7.96
CA ASP A 67 -11.93 -7.88 7.51
C ASP A 67 -13.32 -8.45 7.76
N GLY A 68 -13.96 -8.91 6.69
CA GLY A 68 -15.16 -9.74 6.72
C GLY A 68 -14.79 -11.20 6.48
N VAL A 69 -15.56 -12.12 7.04
CA VAL A 69 -15.38 -13.56 6.83
C VAL A 69 -16.55 -14.11 6.04
N ILE A 70 -16.28 -14.72 4.91
CA ILE A 70 -17.25 -15.37 4.04
C ILE A 70 -17.14 -16.88 4.25
N GLY A 71 -18.24 -17.49 4.67
CA GLY A 71 -18.24 -18.90 5.09
C GLY A 71 -17.34 -19.11 6.31
N LYS A 72 -16.48 -20.13 6.28
CA LYS A 72 -15.61 -20.48 7.42
C LYS A 72 -14.13 -20.18 7.18
N LYS A 73 -13.73 -19.82 5.95
CA LYS A 73 -12.31 -19.80 5.58
C LYS A 73 -11.86 -18.62 4.73
N ILE A 74 -12.76 -17.86 4.13
CA ILE A 74 -12.41 -16.77 3.24
C ILE A 74 -12.52 -15.46 4.02
N VAL A 75 -11.42 -14.71 4.06
CA VAL A 75 -11.36 -13.37 4.64
C VAL A 75 -11.28 -12.37 3.50
N VAL A 76 -12.11 -11.34 3.52
CA VAL A 76 -12.09 -10.28 2.50
C VAL A 76 -12.34 -8.93 3.14
N GLY A 77 -11.65 -7.90 2.64
CA GLY A 77 -11.91 -6.56 3.13
C GLY A 77 -11.05 -5.48 2.48
N PRO A 78 -11.51 -4.23 2.58
CA PRO A 78 -10.75 -3.07 2.17
C PRO A 78 -9.67 -2.71 3.19
N GLU A 79 -8.60 -2.08 2.69
CA GLU A 79 -7.55 -1.50 3.53
C GLU A 79 -7.03 -0.18 2.95
N GLY A 80 -6.62 0.72 3.85
CA GLY A 80 -5.83 1.90 3.54
C GLY A 80 -4.46 1.77 4.17
N SER A 81 -3.41 2.18 3.48
CA SER A 81 -2.04 2.08 3.94
C SER A 81 -1.25 3.36 3.76
N TYR A 82 -0.30 3.57 4.65
CA TYR A 82 0.71 4.60 4.58
C TYR A 82 2.08 3.94 4.71
N TRP A 83 3.04 4.37 3.89
CA TRP A 83 4.41 3.87 3.93
C TRP A 83 5.41 4.99 3.69
N ARG A 84 6.54 4.93 4.41
CA ARG A 84 7.66 5.85 4.26
C ARG A 84 8.98 5.12 4.44
N ALA A 85 9.94 5.35 3.54
CA ALA A 85 11.32 4.89 3.73
C ALA A 85 12.09 5.87 4.64
N ASN A 86 13.00 5.33 5.45
CA ASN A 86 13.96 6.12 6.20
C ASN A 86 14.95 6.77 5.22
N ASP A 87 15.33 8.05 5.47
CA ASP A 87 16.22 8.86 4.60
C ASP A 87 15.75 9.00 3.15
N TRP A 88 14.51 8.68 2.86
CA TRP A 88 13.88 8.73 1.53
C TRP A 88 14.78 8.21 0.39
N THR A 89 14.32 7.24 -0.35
CA THR A 89 15.08 6.61 -1.44
C THR A 89 15.30 7.58 -2.59
N GLU A 90 16.57 7.81 -2.95
CA GLU A 90 16.98 8.66 -4.08
C GLU A 90 17.92 7.88 -5.00
N ASN A 91 17.64 7.90 -6.30
CA ASN A 91 18.46 7.32 -7.35
C ASN A 91 18.95 8.43 -8.29
N CYS A 92 20.24 8.49 -8.52
CA CYS A 92 20.84 9.43 -9.45
C CYS A 92 21.50 8.70 -10.61
N THR A 93 21.32 9.22 -11.82
CA THR A 93 21.91 8.67 -13.05
C THR A 93 22.56 9.80 -13.83
N ALA A 94 23.83 9.61 -14.20
CA ALA A 94 24.57 10.56 -15.03
C ALA A 94 23.98 10.63 -16.44
N THR A 95 23.89 11.83 -17.01
CA THR A 95 23.42 12.05 -18.37
C THR A 95 24.59 12.18 -19.34
N GLY A 96 24.41 11.72 -20.61
CA GLY A 96 25.44 11.79 -21.64
C GLY A 96 25.84 13.21 -22.03
N GLY A 97 25.08 14.24 -21.64
CA GLY A 97 25.38 15.67 -21.84
C GLY A 97 26.06 16.35 -20.64
N GLY A 98 26.42 15.57 -19.61
CA GLY A 98 26.88 16.08 -18.31
C GLY A 98 25.72 16.43 -17.37
N GLY A 99 25.98 16.34 -16.05
CA GLY A 99 24.96 16.51 -15.01
C GLY A 99 24.25 15.19 -14.65
N ASP A 100 23.50 15.23 -13.54
CA ASP A 100 22.83 14.09 -12.96
C ASP A 100 21.33 14.29 -12.89
N ILE A 101 20.55 13.26 -13.24
CA ILE A 101 19.13 13.20 -12.99
C ILE A 101 18.90 12.36 -11.73
N CYS A 102 18.34 12.96 -10.70
CA CYS A 102 18.04 12.32 -9.43
C CYS A 102 16.52 12.18 -9.24
N HIS A 103 16.08 10.94 -9.00
CA HIS A 103 14.70 10.61 -8.61
C HIS A 103 14.66 10.24 -7.14
N LYS A 104 13.80 10.88 -6.39
CA LYS A 104 13.59 10.64 -4.96
C LYS A 104 12.14 10.26 -4.71
N SER A 105 11.95 9.18 -3.95
CA SER A 105 10.64 8.74 -3.50
C SER A 105 10.48 9.08 -2.01
N PHE A 106 9.32 9.64 -1.68
CA PHE A 106 8.96 10.02 -0.32
C PHE A 106 7.97 9.03 0.26
N GLU A 107 6.79 9.49 0.57
CA GLU A 107 5.72 8.70 1.17
C GLU A 107 4.78 8.13 0.10
N GLU A 108 4.15 7.02 0.46
CA GLU A 108 3.14 6.36 -0.36
C GLU A 108 1.86 6.17 0.44
N TRP A 109 0.74 6.53 -0.15
CA TRP A 109 -0.60 6.22 0.31
C TRP A 109 -1.21 5.15 -0.59
N GLY A 110 -1.87 4.18 0.00
CA GLY A 110 -2.49 3.09 -0.74
C GLY A 110 -3.92 2.82 -0.29
N ALA A 111 -4.74 2.35 -1.24
CA ALA A 111 -6.05 1.78 -0.99
C ALA A 111 -6.14 0.45 -1.73
N ALA A 112 -6.49 -0.62 -1.04
CA ALA A 112 -6.50 -1.96 -1.60
C ALA A 112 -7.67 -2.80 -1.11
N VAL A 113 -7.94 -3.88 -1.81
CA VAL A 113 -8.78 -4.97 -1.34
C VAL A 113 -7.87 -6.16 -1.07
N ARG A 114 -8.10 -6.78 0.08
CA ARG A 114 -7.43 -7.99 0.54
C ARG A 114 -8.36 -9.18 0.46
N VAL A 115 -7.85 -10.31 -0.02
CA VAL A 115 -8.54 -11.61 -0.01
C VAL A 115 -7.60 -12.63 0.60
N GLY A 116 -8.06 -13.37 1.60
CA GLY A 116 -7.27 -14.36 2.30
C GLY A 116 -8.00 -15.68 2.50
N TYR A 117 -7.21 -16.70 2.79
CA TYR A 117 -7.69 -18.04 3.11
C TYR A 117 -7.13 -18.49 4.46
N LEU A 118 -8.04 -18.91 5.35
CA LEU A 118 -7.69 -19.47 6.66
C LEU A 118 -7.22 -20.91 6.48
N VAL A 119 -5.93 -21.12 6.55
CA VAL A 119 -5.30 -22.45 6.54
C VAL A 119 -5.59 -23.17 7.84
N THR A 120 -5.49 -22.47 8.96
CA THR A 120 -5.91 -22.89 10.29
C THR A 120 -6.71 -21.77 10.97
N PRO A 121 -7.37 -22.01 12.12
CA PRO A 121 -8.09 -20.98 12.84
C PRO A 121 -7.25 -19.76 13.23
N ASN A 122 -5.92 -19.89 13.28
CA ASN A 122 -4.99 -18.82 13.67
C ASN A 122 -4.04 -18.39 12.55
N PHE A 123 -4.09 -19.04 11.36
CA PHE A 123 -3.15 -18.78 10.28
C PHE A 123 -3.87 -18.43 8.98
N LEU A 124 -3.57 -17.24 8.47
CA LEU A 124 -4.13 -16.69 7.25
C LEU A 124 -3.02 -16.50 6.20
N VAL A 125 -3.31 -16.94 4.97
CA VAL A 125 -2.56 -16.58 3.76
C VAL A 125 -3.42 -15.61 2.96
N PHE A 126 -2.87 -14.51 2.48
CA PHE A 126 -3.65 -13.51 1.77
C PHE A 126 -2.91 -12.93 0.57
N GLY A 127 -3.70 -12.47 -0.40
CA GLY A 127 -3.29 -11.59 -1.48
C GLY A 127 -4.01 -10.26 -1.38
N LYS A 128 -3.44 -9.20 -1.92
CA LYS A 128 -4.05 -7.88 -2.00
C LYS A 128 -3.71 -7.19 -3.30
N GLY A 129 -4.60 -6.30 -3.73
CA GLY A 129 -4.40 -5.48 -4.91
C GLY A 129 -5.18 -4.18 -4.79
N GLY A 130 -4.64 -3.12 -5.38
CA GLY A 130 -5.27 -1.82 -5.27
C GLY A 130 -4.48 -0.68 -5.89
N TYR A 131 -4.88 0.52 -5.54
CA TYR A 131 -4.32 1.79 -5.98
C TYR A 131 -3.27 2.29 -5.00
N VAL A 132 -2.26 3.00 -5.53
CA VAL A 132 -1.26 3.73 -4.75
C VAL A 132 -1.02 5.11 -5.34
N ASN A 133 -0.66 6.04 -4.48
CA ASN A 133 -0.19 7.38 -4.81
C ASN A 133 1.10 7.64 -4.05
N ASN A 134 2.18 7.87 -4.79
CA ASN A 134 3.51 8.11 -4.25
C ASN A 134 3.95 9.54 -4.51
N GLU A 135 4.47 10.20 -3.50
CA GLU A 135 5.09 11.50 -3.62
C GLU A 135 6.53 11.34 -4.07
N GLN A 136 6.89 12.01 -5.16
CA GLN A 136 8.19 11.89 -5.81
C GLN A 136 8.77 13.26 -6.16
N ARG A 137 10.11 13.30 -6.30
CA ARG A 137 10.86 14.45 -6.78
C ARG A 137 11.80 14.03 -7.89
N LYS A 138 11.83 14.83 -8.95
CA LYS A 138 12.81 14.73 -10.00
C LYS A 138 13.66 16.00 -10.03
N ARG A 139 14.97 15.85 -9.95
CA ARG A 139 15.94 16.94 -9.99
C ARG A 139 16.96 16.68 -11.07
N PHE A 140 17.28 17.70 -11.84
CA PHE A 140 18.43 17.68 -12.75
C PHE A 140 19.49 18.63 -12.23
N ASP A 141 20.62 18.09 -11.85
CA ASP A 141 21.81 18.84 -11.46
C ASP A 141 22.62 19.10 -12.72
N ALA A 142 22.46 20.31 -13.28
CA ALA A 142 23.07 20.72 -14.53
C ALA A 142 24.58 21.00 -14.38
N PRO A 143 25.38 20.72 -15.40
CA PRO A 143 26.78 21.15 -15.43
C PRO A 143 26.90 22.69 -15.51
N ALA A 144 28.09 23.22 -15.22
CA ALA A 144 28.34 24.64 -15.25
C ALA A 144 27.91 25.30 -16.57
N GLY A 145 27.12 26.36 -16.48
CA GLY A 145 26.59 27.11 -17.63
C GLY A 145 25.26 26.60 -18.18
N GLN A 146 24.66 25.56 -17.62
CA GLN A 146 23.32 25.10 -17.94
C GLN A 146 22.36 25.30 -16.77
N THR A 147 21.06 25.36 -17.07
CA THR A 147 20.01 25.51 -16.04
C THR A 147 19.50 24.12 -15.62
N GLY A 148 19.59 23.82 -14.33
CA GLY A 148 18.94 22.66 -13.73
C GLY A 148 17.44 22.85 -13.57
N TYR A 149 16.70 21.77 -13.29
CA TYR A 149 15.30 21.83 -12.94
C TYR A 149 15.00 21.03 -11.67
N TYR A 150 13.93 21.41 -11.00
CA TYR A 150 13.41 20.74 -9.81
C TYR A 150 11.90 20.59 -9.96
N ASP A 151 11.43 19.37 -9.94
CA ASP A 151 10.02 19.04 -10.04
C ASP A 151 9.60 18.11 -8.90
N HIS A 152 8.50 18.48 -8.22
CA HIS A 152 7.94 17.73 -7.11
C HIS A 152 6.49 17.38 -7.45
N PHE A 153 6.20 16.10 -7.59
CA PHE A 153 4.93 15.61 -8.13
C PHE A 153 4.44 14.37 -7.38
N ARG A 154 3.20 14.03 -7.61
CA ARG A 154 2.61 12.76 -7.16
C ARG A 154 2.41 11.83 -8.35
N SER A 155 2.82 10.59 -8.18
CA SER A 155 2.68 9.54 -9.19
C SER A 155 1.69 8.49 -8.72
N ASP A 156 0.66 8.30 -9.52
CA ASP A 156 -0.37 7.30 -9.32
C ASP A 156 0.09 5.95 -9.84
N GLY A 157 -0.45 4.88 -9.27
CA GLY A 157 -0.10 3.54 -9.69
C GLY A 157 -1.01 2.46 -9.11
N TYR A 158 -0.59 1.23 -9.30
CA TYR A 158 -1.23 0.07 -8.69
C TYR A 158 -0.27 -0.66 -7.78
N GLN A 159 -0.82 -1.37 -6.80
CA GLN A 159 -0.09 -2.28 -5.95
C GLN A 159 -0.66 -3.69 -6.02
N LEU A 160 0.24 -4.67 -5.94
CA LEU A 160 -0.07 -6.08 -5.78
C LEU A 160 0.79 -6.61 -4.64
N GLY A 161 0.22 -7.45 -3.80
CA GLY A 161 0.96 -8.00 -2.68
C GLY A 161 0.34 -9.28 -2.15
N GLY A 162 1.03 -9.88 -1.21
CA GLY A 162 0.56 -11.05 -0.49
C GLY A 162 1.37 -11.26 0.77
N GLY A 163 0.84 -12.06 1.66
CA GLY A 163 1.49 -12.30 2.94
C GLY A 163 0.86 -13.41 3.75
N LEU A 164 1.44 -13.56 4.92
CA LEU A 164 1.07 -14.54 5.93
C LEU A 164 0.78 -13.79 7.23
N GLU A 165 -0.17 -14.29 7.99
CA GLU A 165 -0.57 -13.70 9.26
C GLU A 165 -0.88 -14.81 10.27
N TYR A 166 -0.38 -14.64 11.48
CA TYR A 166 -0.60 -15.55 12.59
C TYR A 166 -1.14 -14.81 13.82
N THR A 167 -2.32 -15.21 14.27
CA THR A 167 -2.94 -14.66 15.47
C THR A 167 -2.32 -15.30 16.71
N LEU A 168 -1.75 -14.46 17.59
CA LEU A 168 -1.06 -14.88 18.81
C LEU A 168 -2.03 -15.15 19.96
N THR A 169 -3.17 -14.46 19.98
CA THR A 169 -4.17 -14.58 21.05
C THR A 169 -5.29 -15.52 20.65
N GLY A 170 -5.93 -16.17 21.64
CA GLY A 170 -7.08 -17.03 21.39
C GLY A 170 -8.27 -16.29 20.76
N ALA A 171 -9.16 -17.04 20.10
CA ALA A 171 -10.34 -16.54 19.43
C ALA A 171 -11.30 -15.76 20.36
N GLU A 172 -11.26 -16.03 21.65
CA GLU A 172 -12.07 -15.41 22.71
C GLU A 172 -11.61 -13.98 23.06
N SER A 173 -10.42 -13.54 22.59
CA SER A 173 -9.90 -12.22 22.88
C SER A 173 -10.76 -11.13 22.22
N LYS A 174 -11.15 -10.10 22.97
CA LYS A 174 -11.83 -8.92 22.44
C LYS A 174 -10.89 -8.07 21.55
N LEU A 175 -9.58 -8.20 21.75
CA LEU A 175 -8.55 -7.52 21.00
C LEU A 175 -7.49 -8.54 20.54
N PRO A 176 -7.76 -9.33 19.50
CA PRO A 176 -6.79 -10.25 18.95
C PRO A 176 -5.54 -9.53 18.45
N VAL A 177 -4.37 -9.97 18.94
CA VAL A 177 -3.04 -9.53 18.49
C VAL A 177 -2.52 -10.55 17.48
N TYR A 178 -1.92 -10.05 16.42
CA TYR A 178 -1.31 -10.91 15.39
C TYR A 178 0.02 -10.35 14.91
N VAL A 179 0.81 -11.22 14.34
CA VAL A 179 2.04 -10.90 13.62
C VAL A 179 1.96 -11.45 12.21
N GLY A 180 2.69 -10.84 11.31
CA GLY A 180 2.68 -11.27 9.93
C GLY A 180 3.92 -10.83 9.15
N THR A 181 3.98 -11.31 7.93
CA THR A 181 4.93 -10.82 6.92
C THR A 181 4.21 -10.65 5.60
N GLN A 182 4.60 -9.63 4.85
CA GLN A 182 4.02 -9.39 3.54
C GLN A 182 5.06 -8.84 2.56
N TYR A 183 4.86 -9.19 1.29
CA TYR A 183 5.54 -8.58 0.16
C TYR A 183 4.55 -7.71 -0.61
N VAL A 184 4.95 -6.51 -0.99
CA VAL A 184 4.15 -5.60 -1.80
C VAL A 184 5.00 -5.02 -2.92
N TYR A 185 4.49 -5.13 -4.13
CA TYR A 185 5.01 -4.48 -5.33
C TYR A 185 4.07 -3.35 -5.73
N SER A 186 4.62 -2.16 -5.93
CA SER A 186 3.92 -0.97 -6.44
C SER A 186 4.55 -0.55 -7.77
N GLN A 187 3.73 -0.32 -8.79
CA GLN A 187 4.12 0.22 -10.09
C GLN A 187 3.46 1.55 -10.30
N TYR A 188 4.24 2.57 -10.63
CA TYR A 188 3.73 3.93 -10.84
C TYR A 188 3.70 4.29 -12.33
N SER A 189 2.89 5.29 -12.67
CA SER A 189 2.68 5.75 -14.05
C SER A 189 3.90 6.42 -14.68
N ASP A 190 4.84 6.89 -13.87
CA ASP A 190 6.11 7.48 -14.29
C ASP A 190 7.22 6.45 -14.59
N HIS A 191 6.86 5.16 -14.73
CA HIS A 191 7.77 4.02 -14.95
C HIS A 191 8.72 3.73 -13.78
N THR A 192 8.43 4.25 -12.60
CA THR A 192 9.13 3.85 -11.38
C THR A 192 8.40 2.72 -10.66
N SER A 193 9.10 1.97 -9.84
CA SER A 193 8.50 0.89 -9.05
C SER A 193 9.08 0.84 -7.63
N ARG A 194 8.32 0.23 -6.74
CA ARG A 194 8.70 0.02 -5.34
C ARG A 194 8.38 -1.40 -4.91
N GLN A 195 9.33 -2.04 -4.25
CA GLN A 195 9.17 -3.37 -3.69
C GLN A 195 9.43 -3.31 -2.19
N ARG A 196 8.58 -3.98 -1.41
CA ARG A 196 8.68 -3.98 0.04
C ARG A 196 8.52 -5.39 0.58
N VAL A 197 9.41 -5.75 1.49
CA VAL A 197 9.26 -6.94 2.35
C VAL A 197 9.13 -6.44 3.77
N MET A 198 8.01 -6.72 4.40
CA MET A 198 7.64 -6.11 5.68
C MET A 198 7.26 -7.16 6.71
N GLY A 199 7.70 -6.94 7.94
CA GLY A 199 7.12 -7.53 9.13
C GLY A 199 5.97 -6.67 9.62
N THR A 200 4.92 -7.29 10.12
CA THR A 200 3.69 -6.65 10.57
C THR A 200 3.34 -7.08 11.98
N ILE A 201 2.92 -6.14 12.80
CA ILE A 201 2.22 -6.39 14.06
C ILE A 201 0.91 -5.64 14.04
N GLY A 202 -0.17 -6.27 14.48
CA GLY A 202 -1.49 -5.63 14.42
C GLY A 202 -2.45 -6.11 15.47
N PHE A 203 -3.56 -5.37 15.54
CA PHE A 203 -4.69 -5.60 16.42
C PHE A 203 -5.98 -5.64 15.60
N ARG A 204 -6.95 -6.47 16.04
CA ARG A 204 -8.32 -6.47 15.51
C ARG A 204 -9.31 -6.07 16.58
N PHE A 205 -10.23 -5.23 16.22
CA PHE A 205 -11.36 -4.79 17.04
C PHE A 205 -12.60 -5.51 16.49
N LYS A 206 -13.22 -6.37 17.32
CA LYS A 206 -14.44 -7.11 16.99
C LYS A 206 -15.70 -6.32 17.33
#